data_06a20476a7ce7890db6ce3e746cd5f66
#
_entry.id   06a20476a7ce7890db6ce3e746cd5f66
#
_cell.length_a   1.000
_cell.length_b   1.000
_cell.length_c   1.000
_cell.angle_alpha   90.00
_cell.angle_beta   90.00
_cell.angle_gamma   90.00
#
_symmetry.space_group_name_H-M   'P 1'
#
loop_
_entity.id
_entity.type
_entity.pdbx_description
1 polymer ?
#
loop_
_entity_poly.entity_id
_entity_poly.type
_entity_poly.pdbx_seq_one_letter_code
_entity_poly.pdbx_strand_id
1 'polypeptide(L)'
;QNDIEEIINLAKRIKTKYKGFDISFGFSTFVPKANTPFQWFGREDEKSLEKKANYLKKELHKIGVQSSISSAKWDYYQAVLSRGDEKLTDYLIEVYKQGAKLGAFKKAAKQLKIDTDYYANVTYAYEKALPWDFIDINPRKEFLIQESMRLIEISKEN
;
A
#
# COMPACT_ATOMS: atom_id res chain seq x y z
N GLN A 1 12.06 -0.72 -9.40
CA GLN A 1 13.41 -1.11 -8.90
C GLN A 1 14.25 0.13 -8.64
N ASN A 2 14.15 1.16 -9.49
CA ASN A 2 14.89 2.43 -9.33
C ASN A 2 14.63 3.10 -7.97
N ASP A 3 13.39 3.18 -7.51
CA ASP A 3 13.04 3.84 -6.23
C ASP A 3 13.75 3.21 -5.03
N ILE A 4 13.90 1.88 -5.02
CA ILE A 4 14.59 1.17 -3.93
C ILE A 4 16.08 1.51 -3.92
N GLU A 5 16.70 1.57 -5.10
CA GLU A 5 18.10 1.97 -5.21
C GLU A 5 18.30 3.43 -4.78
N GLU A 6 17.38 4.33 -5.13
CA GLU A 6 17.42 5.72 -4.68
C GLU A 6 17.27 5.87 -3.16
N ILE A 7 16.42 5.06 -2.53
CA ILE A 7 16.30 5.01 -1.06
C ILE A 7 17.63 4.58 -0.44
N ILE A 8 18.28 3.54 -1.00
CA ILE A 8 19.57 3.06 -0.52
C ILE A 8 20.66 4.13 -0.71
N ASN A 9 20.66 4.80 -1.85
CA ASN A 9 21.61 5.89 -2.15
C ASN A 9 21.39 7.08 -1.22
N LEU A 10 20.14 7.45 -0.94
CA LEU A 10 19.81 8.48 0.04
C LEU A 10 20.33 8.12 1.43
N ALA A 11 20.12 6.89 1.87
CA ALA A 11 20.60 6.39 3.15
C ALA A 11 22.14 6.46 3.25
N LYS A 12 22.86 6.07 2.18
CA LYS A 12 24.34 6.18 2.08
C LYS A 12 24.78 7.64 2.22
N ARG A 13 24.17 8.56 1.48
CA ARG A 13 24.50 10.00 1.54
C ARG A 13 24.29 10.57 2.94
N ILE A 14 23.16 10.24 3.59
CA ILE A 14 22.87 10.71 4.96
C ILE A 14 23.92 10.15 5.93
N LYS A 15 24.19 8.84 5.87
CA LYS A 15 25.17 8.17 6.77
C LYS A 15 26.58 8.75 6.60
N THR A 16 26.98 9.07 5.39
CA THR A 16 28.30 9.68 5.11
C THR A 16 28.38 11.10 5.64
N LYS A 17 27.29 11.89 5.47
CA LYS A 17 27.25 13.32 5.85
C LYS A 17 27.16 13.48 7.37
N TYR A 18 26.41 12.65 8.04
CA TYR A 18 26.10 12.75 9.47
C TYR A 18 26.76 11.60 10.25
N LYS A 19 28.09 11.63 10.34
CA LYS A 19 28.88 10.67 11.11
C LYS A 19 28.56 10.79 12.62
N GLY A 20 28.42 9.65 13.30
CA GLY A 20 28.14 9.61 14.74
C GLY A 20 26.66 9.60 15.14
N PHE A 21 25.76 9.68 14.17
CA PHE A 21 24.32 9.53 14.42
C PHE A 21 23.85 8.11 14.09
N ASP A 22 22.98 7.57 14.92
CA ASP A 22 22.21 6.37 14.58
C ASP A 22 21.02 6.77 13.70
N ILE A 23 20.92 6.09 12.54
CA ILE A 23 19.89 6.35 11.55
C ILE A 23 18.97 5.15 11.47
N SER A 24 17.68 5.40 11.56
CA SER A 24 16.63 4.40 11.38
C SER A 24 15.59 4.87 10.36
N PHE A 25 15.16 3.95 9.48
CA PHE A 25 14.10 4.19 8.52
C PHE A 25 12.88 3.32 8.83
N GLY A 26 11.70 3.93 8.80
CA GLY A 26 10.42 3.22 8.79
C GLY A 26 9.85 3.18 7.37
N PHE A 27 9.48 2.00 6.89
CA PHE A 27 8.85 1.82 5.59
C PHE A 27 7.49 1.17 5.73
N SER A 28 6.56 1.60 4.90
CA SER A 28 5.27 0.95 4.72
C SER A 28 5.09 0.58 3.25
N THR A 29 4.46 -0.57 2.99
CA THR A 29 4.07 -0.87 1.61
C THR A 29 2.93 0.04 1.19
N PHE A 30 2.85 0.34 -0.10
CA PHE A 30 1.78 1.19 -0.62
C PHE A 30 0.41 0.56 -0.36
N VAL A 31 -0.49 1.38 0.19
CA VAL A 31 -1.89 1.04 0.43
C VAL A 31 -2.76 2.14 -0.18
N PRO A 32 -3.51 1.86 -1.26
CA PRO A 32 -4.41 2.85 -1.86
C PRO A 32 -5.49 3.26 -0.87
N LYS A 33 -5.78 4.56 -0.81
CA LYS A 33 -6.78 5.13 0.10
C LYS A 33 -7.86 5.88 -0.68
N ALA A 34 -9.09 5.75 -0.21
CA ALA A 34 -10.21 6.55 -0.71
C ALA A 34 -9.88 8.05 -0.65
N ASN A 35 -10.40 8.80 -1.60
CA ASN A 35 -10.27 10.25 -1.68
C ASN A 35 -8.81 10.76 -1.78
N THR A 36 -7.95 9.95 -2.39
CA THR A 36 -6.57 10.33 -2.76
C THR A 36 -6.35 10.16 -4.26
N PRO A 37 -5.34 10.81 -4.87
CA PRO A 37 -5.00 10.61 -6.27
C PRO A 37 -4.71 9.14 -6.64
N PHE A 38 -4.34 8.32 -5.67
CA PHE A 38 -4.01 6.91 -5.90
C PHE A 38 -5.15 5.93 -5.60
N GLN A 39 -6.37 6.40 -5.35
CA GLN A 39 -7.51 5.54 -5.01
C GLN A 39 -7.88 4.52 -6.10
N TRP A 40 -7.52 4.79 -7.36
CA TRP A 40 -7.77 3.89 -8.48
C TRP A 40 -6.71 2.81 -8.66
N PHE A 41 -5.53 2.98 -8.05
CA PHE A 41 -4.41 2.06 -8.26
C PHE A 41 -4.58 0.78 -7.44
N GLY A 42 -4.26 -0.35 -8.08
CA GLY A 42 -4.07 -1.61 -7.40
C GLY A 42 -2.73 -1.62 -6.66
N ARG A 43 -2.69 -2.35 -5.59
CA ARG A 43 -1.47 -2.63 -4.85
C ARG A 43 -0.64 -3.69 -5.60
N GLU A 44 0.66 -3.62 -5.52
CA GLU A 44 1.56 -4.67 -6.01
C GLU A 44 1.37 -5.97 -5.21
N ASP A 45 1.65 -7.11 -5.85
CA ASP A 45 1.48 -8.43 -5.22
C ASP A 45 2.40 -8.64 -3.99
N GLU A 46 1.93 -9.45 -3.06
CA GLU A 46 2.61 -9.70 -1.78
C GLU A 46 4.03 -10.24 -1.96
N LYS A 47 4.24 -11.19 -2.90
CA LYS A 47 5.55 -11.83 -3.10
C LYS A 47 6.57 -10.84 -3.63
N SER A 48 6.17 -9.97 -4.54
CA SER A 48 7.01 -8.90 -5.09
C SER A 48 7.40 -7.91 -4.00
N LEU A 49 6.42 -7.47 -3.20
CA LEU A 49 6.67 -6.57 -2.07
C LEU A 49 7.58 -7.18 -1.00
N GLU A 50 7.40 -8.46 -0.67
CA GLU A 50 8.30 -9.15 0.26
C GLU A 50 9.75 -9.24 -0.27
N LYS A 51 9.93 -9.50 -1.57
CA LYS A 51 11.27 -9.49 -2.19
C LYS A 51 11.93 -8.12 -2.10
N LYS A 52 11.19 -7.07 -2.44
CA LYS A 52 11.66 -5.67 -2.37
C LYS A 52 12.02 -5.28 -0.92
N ALA A 53 11.17 -5.62 0.03
CA ALA A 53 11.38 -5.36 1.44
C ALA A 53 12.63 -6.06 1.99
N ASN A 54 12.81 -7.34 1.66
CA ASN A 54 13.98 -8.11 2.09
C ASN A 54 15.28 -7.57 1.46
N TYR A 55 15.24 -7.19 0.20
CA TYR A 55 16.38 -6.57 -0.48
C TYR A 55 16.76 -5.24 0.18
N LEU A 56 15.78 -4.34 0.36
CA LEU A 56 15.99 -3.05 1.00
C LEU A 56 16.56 -3.19 2.40
N LYS A 57 15.98 -4.06 3.22
CA LYS A 57 16.46 -4.34 4.59
C LYS A 57 17.91 -4.82 4.60
N LYS A 58 18.25 -5.75 3.69
CA LYS A 58 19.60 -6.29 3.56
C LYS A 58 20.61 -5.20 3.18
N GLU A 59 20.30 -4.38 2.20
CA GLU A 59 21.22 -3.33 1.73
C GLU A 59 21.41 -2.20 2.76
N LEU A 60 20.33 -1.80 3.46
CA LEU A 60 20.43 -0.83 4.54
C LEU A 60 21.25 -1.36 5.72
N HIS A 61 21.08 -2.64 6.08
CA HIS A 61 21.87 -3.27 7.12
C HIS A 61 23.38 -3.27 6.80
N LYS A 62 23.78 -3.52 5.54
CA LYS A 62 25.19 -3.49 5.13
C LYS A 62 25.89 -2.13 5.37
N ILE A 63 25.13 -1.05 5.34
CA ILE A 63 25.65 0.31 5.57
C ILE A 63 25.43 0.80 7.01
N GLY A 64 25.01 -0.10 7.92
CA GLY A 64 24.79 0.22 9.33
C GLY A 64 23.58 1.13 9.56
N VAL A 65 22.56 1.02 8.73
CA VAL A 65 21.28 1.73 8.88
C VAL A 65 20.21 0.74 9.34
N GLN A 66 19.54 1.06 10.42
CA GLN A 66 18.42 0.27 10.91
C GLN A 66 17.17 0.53 10.07
N SER A 67 16.35 -0.52 9.88
CA SER A 67 15.09 -0.38 9.17
C SER A 67 13.99 -1.24 9.75
N SER A 68 12.78 -0.68 9.81
CA SER A 68 11.55 -1.40 10.09
C SER A 68 10.64 -1.33 8.85
N ILE A 69 10.01 -2.44 8.52
CA ILE A 69 9.11 -2.51 7.35
C ILE A 69 7.79 -3.11 7.83
N SER A 70 6.67 -2.48 7.44
CA SER A 70 5.33 -2.96 7.74
C SER A 70 5.09 -4.37 7.17
N SER A 71 4.15 -5.08 7.75
CA SER A 71 3.79 -6.41 7.26
C SER A 71 2.99 -6.30 5.95
N ALA A 72 3.56 -6.78 4.84
CA ALA A 72 2.89 -6.81 3.55
C ALA A 72 1.51 -7.51 3.61
N LYS A 73 1.34 -8.50 4.52
CA LYS A 73 0.08 -9.21 4.74
C LYS A 73 -0.97 -8.35 5.43
N TRP A 74 -0.60 -7.60 6.45
CA TRP A 74 -1.51 -6.67 7.10
C TRP A 74 -1.86 -5.50 6.19
N ASP A 75 -0.89 -4.97 5.47
CA ASP A 75 -1.10 -3.90 4.49
C ASP A 75 -2.01 -4.34 3.34
N TYR A 76 -1.99 -5.65 2.97
CA TYR A 76 -2.93 -6.22 2.01
C TYR A 76 -4.37 -6.09 2.50
N TYR A 77 -4.66 -6.54 3.72
CA TYR A 77 -6.02 -6.42 4.26
C TYR A 77 -6.40 -4.97 4.54
N GLN A 78 -5.46 -4.12 4.87
CA GLN A 78 -5.70 -2.70 4.96
C GLN A 78 -6.13 -2.12 3.59
N ALA A 79 -5.52 -2.57 2.49
CA ALA A 79 -5.94 -2.16 1.14
C ALA A 79 -7.34 -2.68 0.80
N VAL A 80 -7.65 -3.94 1.11
CA VAL A 80 -8.99 -4.52 0.96
C VAL A 80 -10.04 -3.63 1.64
N LEU A 81 -9.82 -3.28 2.91
CA LEU A 81 -10.77 -2.49 3.69
C LEU A 81 -10.83 -1.03 3.25
N SER A 82 -9.70 -0.46 2.81
CA SER A 82 -9.66 0.94 2.33
C SER A 82 -10.38 1.18 1.02
N ARG A 83 -10.64 0.12 0.25
CA ARG A 83 -11.31 0.17 -1.06
C ARG A 83 -12.57 -0.67 -1.09
N GLY A 84 -12.99 -1.14 0.07
CA GLY A 84 -14.15 -1.99 0.24
C GLY A 84 -15.47 -1.26 -0.02
N ASP A 85 -16.48 -2.05 -0.31
CA ASP A 85 -17.88 -1.65 -0.42
C ASP A 85 -18.71 -2.28 0.72
N GLU A 86 -20.01 -2.10 0.70
CA GLU A 86 -20.94 -2.63 1.68
C GLU A 86 -20.89 -4.16 1.85
N LYS A 87 -20.45 -4.90 0.80
CA LYS A 87 -20.32 -6.36 0.85
C LYS A 87 -19.27 -6.83 1.86
N LEU A 88 -18.33 -5.95 2.22
CA LEU A 88 -17.35 -6.26 3.25
C LEU A 88 -17.89 -6.17 4.68
N THR A 89 -19.14 -5.75 4.89
CA THR A 89 -19.76 -5.70 6.22
C THR A 89 -19.84 -7.10 6.83
N ASP A 90 -20.46 -8.05 6.13
CA ASP A 90 -20.57 -9.43 6.61
C ASP A 90 -19.21 -10.11 6.72
N TYR A 91 -18.29 -9.75 5.82
CA TYR A 91 -16.91 -10.21 5.87
C TYR A 91 -16.22 -9.78 7.18
N LEU A 92 -16.34 -8.51 7.57
CA LEU A 92 -15.75 -8.01 8.80
C LEU A 92 -16.37 -8.64 10.04
N ILE A 93 -17.70 -8.84 10.04
CA ILE A 93 -18.40 -9.54 11.13
C ILE A 93 -17.86 -10.95 11.26
N GLU A 94 -17.66 -11.66 10.17
CA GLU A 94 -17.13 -13.02 10.17
C GLU A 94 -15.67 -13.06 10.62
N VAL A 95 -14.83 -12.11 10.15
CA VAL A 95 -13.45 -11.94 10.64
C VAL A 95 -13.41 -11.76 12.16
N TYR A 96 -14.29 -10.92 12.70
CA TYR A 96 -14.40 -10.68 14.12
C TYR A 96 -14.78 -11.96 14.89
N LYS A 97 -15.80 -12.69 14.45
CA LYS A 97 -16.22 -13.96 15.04
C LYS A 97 -15.11 -15.00 15.07
N GLN A 98 -14.19 -14.96 14.10
CA GLN A 98 -13.04 -15.86 14.00
C GLN A 98 -11.79 -15.33 14.74
N GLY A 99 -11.92 -14.29 15.55
CA GLY A 99 -10.89 -13.79 16.45
C GLY A 99 -9.95 -12.74 15.83
N ALA A 100 -10.32 -12.14 14.69
CA ALA A 100 -9.68 -10.97 14.06
C ALA A 100 -8.16 -11.08 13.82
N LYS A 101 -7.62 -12.30 13.78
CA LYS A 101 -6.21 -12.54 13.43
C LYS A 101 -6.06 -12.65 11.91
N LEU A 102 -4.85 -12.51 11.40
CA LEU A 102 -4.55 -12.58 9.97
C LEU A 102 -5.19 -13.81 9.26
N GLY A 103 -5.19 -14.96 9.92
CA GLY A 103 -5.83 -16.17 9.39
C GLY A 103 -7.36 -16.10 9.29
N ALA A 104 -8.00 -15.29 10.14
CA ALA A 104 -9.45 -15.10 10.12
C ALA A 104 -9.90 -14.37 8.83
N PHE A 105 -9.14 -13.38 8.38
CA PHE A 105 -9.40 -12.67 7.12
C PHE A 105 -9.43 -13.63 5.93
N LYS A 106 -8.44 -14.52 5.84
CA LYS A 106 -8.38 -15.52 4.76
C LYS A 106 -9.53 -16.53 4.82
N LYS A 107 -9.87 -16.99 6.02
CA LYS A 107 -10.96 -17.96 6.23
C LYS A 107 -12.32 -17.34 5.90
N ALA A 108 -12.60 -16.14 6.40
CA ALA A 108 -13.84 -15.42 6.14
C ALA A 108 -14.02 -15.12 4.64
N ALA A 109 -12.97 -14.69 3.94
CA ALA A 109 -13.01 -14.46 2.50
C ALA A 109 -13.39 -15.75 1.74
N LYS A 110 -12.79 -16.88 2.10
CA LYS A 110 -13.11 -18.19 1.49
C LYS A 110 -14.54 -18.61 1.78
N GLN A 111 -15.00 -18.45 3.03
CA GLN A 111 -16.34 -18.85 3.48
C GLN A 111 -17.42 -18.04 2.75
N LEU A 112 -17.23 -16.75 2.62
CA LEU A 112 -18.19 -15.82 2.01
C LEU A 112 -17.96 -15.61 0.50
N LYS A 113 -16.98 -16.31 -0.08
CA LYS A 113 -16.60 -16.19 -1.50
C LYS A 113 -16.29 -14.75 -1.91
N ILE A 114 -15.62 -13.99 -1.03
CA ILE A 114 -15.17 -12.63 -1.30
C ILE A 114 -13.84 -12.69 -2.04
N ASP A 115 -13.80 -12.06 -3.22
CA ASP A 115 -12.56 -11.81 -3.96
C ASP A 115 -11.84 -10.59 -3.35
N THR A 116 -10.93 -10.86 -2.42
CA THR A 116 -10.15 -9.81 -1.76
C THR A 116 -9.12 -9.17 -2.70
N ASP A 117 -8.65 -9.88 -3.72
CA ASP A 117 -7.70 -9.35 -4.70
C ASP A 117 -8.35 -8.27 -5.59
N TYR A 118 -9.64 -8.39 -5.87
CA TYR A 118 -10.41 -7.36 -6.55
C TYR A 118 -10.30 -6.01 -5.83
N TYR A 119 -10.39 -6.01 -4.50
CA TYR A 119 -10.27 -4.77 -3.72
C TYR A 119 -8.82 -4.30 -3.58
N ALA A 120 -7.86 -5.19 -3.35
CA ALA A 120 -6.49 -4.82 -3.06
C ALA A 120 -5.64 -4.54 -4.30
N ASN A 121 -5.72 -5.39 -5.32
CA ASN A 121 -4.73 -5.45 -6.40
C ASN A 121 -5.22 -4.93 -7.75
N VAL A 122 -6.53 -4.84 -7.98
CA VAL A 122 -7.06 -4.36 -9.27
C VAL A 122 -6.94 -2.84 -9.38
N THR A 123 -6.39 -2.37 -10.48
CA THR A 123 -6.44 -0.95 -10.85
C THR A 123 -7.79 -0.67 -11.52
N TYR A 124 -8.51 0.33 -11.03
CA TYR A 124 -9.80 0.74 -11.56
C TYR A 124 -9.65 1.80 -12.64
N ALA A 125 -10.56 1.80 -13.61
CA ALA A 125 -10.69 2.91 -14.55
C ALA A 125 -11.21 4.16 -13.82
N TYR A 126 -10.85 5.34 -14.29
CA TYR A 126 -11.28 6.61 -13.66
C TYR A 126 -12.78 6.82 -13.74
N GLU A 127 -13.44 6.28 -14.78
CA GLU A 127 -14.88 6.36 -15.01
C GLU A 127 -15.67 5.46 -14.06
N LYS A 128 -15.02 4.51 -13.42
CA LYS A 128 -15.67 3.61 -12.49
C LYS A 128 -16.24 4.37 -11.31
N ALA A 129 -17.52 4.12 -10.98
CA ALA A 129 -18.10 4.55 -9.72
C ALA A 129 -17.41 3.82 -8.55
N LEU A 130 -16.88 4.60 -7.62
CA LEU A 130 -16.22 4.07 -6.44
C LEU A 130 -17.20 4.03 -5.26
N PRO A 131 -17.03 3.08 -4.32
CA PRO A 131 -17.95 2.91 -3.19
C PRO A 131 -18.15 4.15 -2.33
N TRP A 132 -17.23 5.10 -2.35
CA TRP A 132 -17.24 6.34 -1.58
C TRP A 132 -17.55 7.59 -2.38
N ASP A 133 -17.86 7.48 -3.69
CA ASP A 133 -18.18 8.64 -4.55
C ASP A 133 -19.43 9.42 -4.10
N PHE A 134 -20.27 8.84 -3.24
CA PHE A 134 -21.44 9.50 -2.65
C PHE A 134 -21.08 10.47 -1.50
N ILE A 135 -19.84 10.41 -1.01
CA ILE A 135 -19.38 11.29 0.07
C ILE A 135 -18.84 12.56 -0.57
N ASP A 136 -19.55 13.68 -0.37
CA ASP A 136 -19.11 14.98 -0.84
C ASP A 136 -17.98 15.51 0.07
N ILE A 137 -16.79 15.49 -0.47
CA ILE A 137 -15.59 16.01 0.20
C ILE A 137 -14.80 16.92 -0.73
N ASN A 138 -13.97 17.75 -0.14
CA ASN A 138 -12.94 18.50 -0.85
C ASN A 138 -11.58 17.78 -0.65
N PRO A 139 -10.82 17.40 -1.72
CA PRO A 139 -10.96 17.83 -3.13
C PRO A 139 -11.95 17.00 -3.96
N ARG A 140 -12.48 17.62 -5.04
CA ARG A 140 -13.40 16.97 -5.98
C ARG A 140 -12.74 15.85 -6.77
N LYS A 141 -13.51 14.89 -7.24
CA LYS A 141 -13.05 13.71 -8.02
C LYS A 141 -12.22 14.10 -9.25
N GLU A 142 -12.65 15.12 -10.00
CA GLU A 142 -11.94 15.60 -11.18
C GLU A 142 -10.53 16.10 -10.87
N PHE A 143 -10.36 16.79 -9.75
CA PHE A 143 -9.04 17.22 -9.26
C PHE A 143 -8.16 16.02 -8.93
N LEU A 144 -8.71 15.01 -8.24
CA LEU A 144 -7.96 13.79 -7.91
C LEU A 144 -7.52 13.01 -9.15
N ILE A 145 -8.36 12.99 -10.21
CA ILE A 145 -8.01 12.38 -11.50
C ILE A 145 -6.86 13.16 -12.16
N GLN A 146 -6.94 14.49 -12.21
CA GLN A 146 -5.88 15.31 -12.79
C GLN A 146 -4.54 15.11 -12.06
N GLU A 147 -4.54 15.13 -10.74
CA GLU A 147 -3.35 14.87 -9.95
C GLU A 147 -2.81 13.44 -10.15
N SER A 148 -3.69 12.46 -10.25
CA SER A 148 -3.31 11.08 -10.54
C SER A 148 -2.60 10.96 -11.90
N MET A 149 -3.14 11.57 -12.94
CA MET A 149 -2.55 11.60 -14.28
C MET A 149 -1.19 12.30 -14.28
N ARG A 150 -1.09 13.47 -13.64
CA ARG A 150 0.17 14.22 -13.50
C ARG A 150 1.25 13.39 -12.82
N LEU A 151 0.91 12.65 -11.76
CA LEU A 151 1.87 11.81 -11.04
C LEU A 151 2.37 10.62 -11.88
N ILE A 152 1.49 10.05 -12.74
CA ILE A 152 1.89 9.00 -13.69
C ILE A 152 2.87 9.55 -14.74
N GLU A 153 2.64 10.75 -15.25
CA GLU A 153 3.54 11.39 -16.24
C GLU A 153 4.92 11.60 -15.63
N ILE A 154 5.01 12.20 -14.44
CA ILE A 154 6.28 12.39 -13.72
C ILE A 154 7.01 11.06 -13.51
N SER A 155 6.29 9.98 -13.24
CA SER A 155 6.90 8.66 -13.02
C SER A 155 7.46 8.00 -14.28
N LYS A 156 7.09 8.48 -15.48
CA LYS A 156 7.61 7.99 -16.77
C LYS A 156 8.85 8.75 -17.23
N GLU A 157 9.08 9.95 -16.71
CA GLU A 157 10.21 10.81 -17.06
C GLU A 157 11.48 10.50 -16.22
N ASN A 158 11.33 9.70 -15.15
CA ASN A 158 12.41 9.26 -14.25
C ASN A 158 12.67 7.74 -14.42
#